data_535e6d537fc71ad6002bd3ec9fcce0c3
#
_entry.id   535e6d537fc71ad6002bd3ec9fcce0c3
#
_cell.length_a   1.000
_cell.length_b   1.000
_cell.length_c   1.000
_cell.angle_alpha   90.00
_cell.angle_beta   90.00
_cell.angle_gamma   90.00
#
_symmetry.space_group_name_H-M   'P 1'
#
loop_
_entity.id
_entity.type
_entity.pdbx_description
1 polymer ?
#
loop_
_entity_poly.entity_id
_entity_poly.type
_entity_poly.pdbx_seq_one_letter_code
_entity_poly.pdbx_strand_id
1 'polypeptide(L)'
;MLFTKVGAVIVLVSDMERSVKFYKDVLELPVKNQSQDWTEFFHRDTTIALHPVKKRAKGHQENGGEKSILVGFMVNDLDNVVRILKERNVRFFKSPREETFGKHTIVQDPDGHLISIAEIKSKPSEEFDLLGLLGAE
;
A
#
# COMPACT_ATOMS: atom_id res chain seq x y z
N MET A 1 8.19 -0.93 -28.60
CA MET A 1 8.15 -0.72 -27.16
C MET A 1 8.60 -1.97 -26.44
N LEU A 2 9.56 -1.85 -25.53
CA LEU A 2 10.11 -3.03 -24.84
C LEU A 2 9.16 -3.62 -23.81
N PHE A 3 8.39 -2.79 -23.13
CA PHE A 3 7.49 -3.24 -22.07
C PHE A 3 6.05 -2.97 -22.46
N THR A 4 5.15 -3.84 -22.04
CA THR A 4 3.74 -3.67 -22.40
C THR A 4 2.95 -3.00 -21.29
N LYS A 5 3.16 -3.43 -20.05
CA LYS A 5 2.43 -2.84 -18.91
C LYS A 5 3.04 -3.34 -17.61
N VAL A 6 2.61 -2.75 -16.52
CA VAL A 6 2.95 -3.28 -15.20
C VAL A 6 2.06 -4.49 -14.95
N GLY A 7 2.67 -5.66 -14.80
CA GLY A 7 1.90 -6.88 -14.54
C GLY A 7 1.45 -6.99 -13.10
N ALA A 8 2.34 -6.62 -12.19
CA ALA A 8 2.01 -6.68 -10.77
C ALA A 8 3.02 -5.85 -10.00
N VAL A 9 2.60 -5.32 -8.87
CA VAL A 9 3.49 -4.80 -7.86
C VAL A 9 3.64 -5.92 -6.84
N ILE A 10 4.86 -6.42 -6.68
CA ILE A 10 5.09 -7.60 -5.84
C ILE A 10 5.63 -7.15 -4.49
N VAL A 11 4.94 -7.57 -3.43
CA VAL A 11 5.33 -7.26 -2.06
C VAL A 11 5.91 -8.52 -1.46
N LEU A 12 7.15 -8.45 -1.01
CA LEU A 12 7.82 -9.58 -0.41
C LEU A 12 7.44 -9.66 1.06
N VAL A 13 6.93 -10.81 1.48
CA VAL A 13 6.41 -10.97 2.83
C VAL A 13 7.11 -12.12 3.53
N SER A 14 7.27 -11.99 4.83
CA SER A 14 7.95 -13.02 5.62
C SER A 14 6.98 -14.09 6.10
N ASP A 15 5.69 -13.80 6.13
CA ASP A 15 4.66 -14.72 6.62
C ASP A 15 3.42 -14.51 5.76
N MET A 16 3.20 -15.42 4.81
CA MET A 16 2.11 -15.26 3.85
C MET A 16 0.75 -15.20 4.54
N GLU A 17 0.52 -16.10 5.51
CA GLU A 17 -0.77 -16.13 6.18
C GLU A 17 -1.08 -14.82 6.88
N ARG A 18 -0.10 -14.29 7.60
CA ARG A 18 -0.26 -13.03 8.31
C ARG A 18 -0.48 -11.88 7.33
N SER A 19 0.27 -11.87 6.25
CA SER A 19 0.17 -10.78 5.28
C SER A 19 -1.13 -10.86 4.49
N VAL A 20 -1.59 -12.05 4.13
CA VAL A 20 -2.88 -12.19 3.47
C VAL A 20 -3.98 -11.66 4.38
N LYS A 21 -3.92 -12.00 5.65
CA LYS A 21 -4.92 -11.52 6.59
C LYS A 21 -4.92 -9.99 6.65
N PHE A 22 -3.74 -9.38 6.61
CA PHE A 22 -3.66 -7.92 6.65
C PHE A 22 -4.27 -7.30 5.39
N TYR A 23 -3.82 -7.73 4.22
CA TYR A 23 -4.29 -7.11 2.97
C TYR A 23 -5.76 -7.46 2.68
N LYS A 24 -6.17 -8.67 2.98
CA LYS A 24 -7.53 -9.12 2.70
C LYS A 24 -8.53 -8.64 3.75
N ASP A 25 -8.22 -8.85 5.04
CA ASP A 25 -9.20 -8.61 6.09
C ASP A 25 -9.09 -7.22 6.70
N VAL A 26 -7.87 -6.74 6.92
CA VAL A 26 -7.69 -5.43 7.54
C VAL A 26 -7.89 -4.32 6.52
N LEU A 27 -7.25 -4.42 5.34
CA LEU A 27 -7.40 -3.42 4.29
C LEU A 27 -8.59 -3.69 3.37
N GLU A 28 -9.13 -4.90 3.42
CA GLU A 28 -10.30 -5.27 2.62
C GLU A 28 -10.05 -5.24 1.11
N LEU A 29 -8.85 -5.62 0.68
CA LEU A 29 -8.58 -5.68 -0.74
C LEU A 29 -9.23 -6.92 -1.35
N PRO A 30 -9.80 -6.80 -2.54
CA PRO A 30 -10.44 -7.94 -3.20
C PRO A 30 -9.40 -8.95 -3.68
N VAL A 31 -9.55 -10.19 -3.24
CA VAL A 31 -8.62 -11.26 -3.59
C VAL A 31 -8.94 -11.76 -4.98
N LYS A 32 -7.90 -11.90 -5.79
CA LYS A 32 -8.03 -12.47 -7.13
C LYS A 32 -7.65 -13.94 -7.13
N ASN A 33 -6.50 -14.27 -6.58
CA ASN A 33 -6.02 -15.64 -6.42
C ASN A 33 -5.28 -15.74 -5.11
N GLN A 34 -5.35 -16.90 -4.47
CA GLN A 34 -4.68 -17.08 -3.18
C GLN A 34 -4.07 -18.46 -3.11
N SER A 35 -2.79 -18.52 -2.77
CA SER A 35 -2.10 -19.77 -2.50
C SER A 35 -0.99 -19.50 -1.49
N GLN A 36 -0.30 -20.56 -1.08
CA GLN A 36 0.78 -20.41 -0.11
C GLN A 36 1.98 -19.66 -0.68
N ASP A 37 2.16 -19.71 -1.98
CA ASP A 37 3.34 -19.14 -2.61
C ASP A 37 3.06 -17.84 -3.34
N TRP A 38 1.80 -17.50 -3.54
CA TRP A 38 1.46 -16.35 -4.38
C TRP A 38 0.02 -15.94 -4.13
N THR A 39 -0.20 -14.69 -3.75
CA THR A 39 -1.56 -14.19 -3.55
C THR A 39 -1.70 -12.87 -4.28
N GLU A 40 -2.77 -12.73 -5.08
CA GLU A 40 -3.02 -11.55 -5.88
C GLU A 40 -4.29 -10.84 -5.45
N PHE A 41 -4.26 -9.53 -5.54
CA PHE A 41 -5.40 -8.68 -5.23
C PHE A 41 -5.73 -7.82 -6.43
N PHE A 42 -7.00 -7.46 -6.56
CA PHE A 42 -7.58 -6.65 -7.62
C PHE A 42 -7.70 -7.42 -8.93
N HIS A 43 -8.90 -7.33 -9.50
CA HIS A 43 -9.21 -8.05 -10.74
C HIS A 43 -8.93 -7.24 -11.98
N ARG A 44 -9.10 -5.92 -11.91
CA ARG A 44 -9.06 -5.08 -13.10
C ARG A 44 -7.98 -4.04 -13.09
N ASP A 45 -7.55 -3.62 -11.93
CA ASP A 45 -6.54 -2.58 -11.82
C ASP A 45 -5.17 -3.20 -11.71
N THR A 46 -4.18 -2.40 -11.38
CA THR A 46 -2.85 -2.92 -11.14
C THR A 46 -2.90 -3.98 -10.06
N THR A 47 -2.40 -5.14 -10.38
CA THR A 47 -2.38 -6.26 -9.44
C THR A 47 -1.35 -6.03 -8.35
N ILE A 48 -1.75 -6.26 -7.11
CA ILE A 48 -0.83 -6.34 -5.99
C ILE A 48 -0.65 -7.83 -5.71
N ALA A 49 0.58 -8.30 -5.66
CA ALA A 49 0.86 -9.71 -5.42
C ALA A 49 1.75 -9.86 -4.21
N LEU A 50 1.45 -10.84 -3.37
CA LEU A 50 2.28 -11.18 -2.22
C LEU A 50 3.09 -12.42 -2.56
N HIS A 51 4.37 -12.39 -2.25
CA HIS A 51 5.27 -13.50 -2.49
C HIS A 51 6.10 -13.75 -1.23
N PRO A 52 6.07 -14.97 -0.69
CA PRO A 52 6.79 -15.22 0.55
C PRO A 52 8.30 -15.27 0.29
N VAL A 53 9.04 -14.74 1.24
CA VAL A 53 10.49 -14.85 1.22
C VAL A 53 10.93 -15.41 2.56
N LYS A 54 12.11 -15.97 2.56
CA LYS A 54 12.67 -16.46 3.79
C LYS A 54 13.03 -15.26 4.66
N LYS A 55 13.52 -15.58 5.84
CA LYS A 55 13.93 -14.55 6.77
C LYS A 55 14.68 -13.44 6.08
N ARG A 56 14.34 -12.20 6.43
CA ARG A 56 15.00 -11.06 5.84
C ARG A 56 16.49 -11.07 6.12
N ALA A 57 17.26 -10.55 5.18
CA ALA A 57 18.68 -10.44 5.35
C ALA A 57 19.00 -9.52 6.52
N LYS A 58 20.09 -9.83 7.21
CA LYS A 58 20.52 -9.02 8.32
C LYS A 58 20.83 -7.60 7.81
N GLY A 59 20.38 -6.61 8.54
CA GLY A 59 20.57 -5.23 8.12
C GLY A 59 19.46 -4.67 7.26
N HIS A 60 18.50 -5.48 6.90
CA HIS A 60 17.38 -5.01 6.13
C HIS A 60 16.52 -4.06 6.96
N GLN A 61 16.09 -2.96 6.37
CA GLN A 61 15.25 -2.00 7.07
C GLN A 61 13.81 -2.48 7.11
N GLU A 62 13.26 -2.56 8.30
CA GLU A 62 11.91 -3.09 8.48
C GLU A 62 10.84 -2.14 8.01
N ASN A 63 11.12 -0.85 7.98
CA ASN A 63 10.13 0.13 7.60
C ASN A 63 10.29 0.62 6.16
N GLY A 64 11.06 -0.10 5.37
CA GLY A 64 11.22 0.22 3.97
C GLY A 64 12.16 1.37 3.67
N GLY A 65 12.34 2.29 4.60
CA GLY A 65 13.21 3.42 4.40
C GLY A 65 12.73 4.40 3.36
N GLU A 66 13.48 5.46 3.17
CA GLU A 66 13.07 6.56 2.30
C GLU A 66 13.19 6.26 0.82
N LYS A 67 14.02 5.29 0.48
CA LYS A 67 14.26 4.98 -0.92
C LYS A 67 13.47 3.79 -1.41
N SER A 68 12.57 3.31 -0.58
CA SER A 68 11.76 2.16 -0.95
C SER A 68 10.64 2.55 -1.87
N ILE A 69 10.13 1.57 -2.58
CA ILE A 69 8.93 1.75 -3.39
C ILE A 69 7.73 1.74 -2.46
N LEU A 70 6.83 2.68 -2.65
CA LEU A 70 5.58 2.73 -1.91
C LEU A 70 4.44 2.28 -2.81
N VAL A 71 3.51 1.54 -2.21
CA VAL A 71 2.23 1.29 -2.88
C VAL A 71 1.29 2.38 -2.41
N GLY A 72 0.64 3.05 -3.35
CA GLY A 72 -0.30 4.11 -3.03
C GLY A 72 -1.72 3.70 -3.37
N PHE A 73 -2.62 3.86 -2.42
CA PHE A 73 -4.04 3.62 -2.63
C PHE A 73 -4.79 4.94 -2.56
N MET A 74 -5.89 5.01 -3.28
CA MET A 74 -6.78 6.15 -3.22
C MET A 74 -8.07 5.73 -2.55
N VAL A 75 -8.61 6.61 -1.72
CA VAL A 75 -9.86 6.36 -1.01
C VAL A 75 -10.78 7.56 -1.18
N ASN A 76 -12.07 7.35 -0.95
CA ASN A 76 -13.05 8.43 -1.06
C ASN A 76 -13.18 9.25 0.21
N ASP A 77 -12.93 8.63 1.36
CA ASP A 77 -13.12 9.28 2.65
C ASP A 77 -12.00 8.84 3.58
N LEU A 78 -10.93 9.61 3.60
CA LEU A 78 -9.76 9.21 4.39
C LEU A 78 -10.04 9.22 5.88
N ASP A 79 -10.81 10.19 6.37
CA ASP A 79 -11.10 10.24 7.80
C ASP A 79 -11.76 8.95 8.27
N ASN A 80 -12.70 8.44 7.49
CA ASN A 80 -13.37 7.19 7.82
C ASN A 80 -12.42 6.01 7.76
N VAL A 81 -11.58 5.97 6.72
CA VAL A 81 -10.61 4.88 6.59
C VAL A 81 -9.62 4.89 7.76
N VAL A 82 -9.14 6.07 8.13
CA VAL A 82 -8.21 6.19 9.25
C VAL A 82 -8.85 5.67 10.54
N ARG A 83 -10.10 6.04 10.77
CA ARG A 83 -10.80 5.58 11.97
C ARG A 83 -10.85 4.05 12.01
N ILE A 84 -11.20 3.45 10.89
CA ILE A 84 -11.30 1.99 10.80
C ILE A 84 -9.94 1.33 11.02
N LEU A 85 -8.89 1.88 10.37
CA LEU A 85 -7.57 1.29 10.50
C LEU A 85 -7.03 1.42 11.91
N LYS A 86 -7.34 2.51 12.61
CA LYS A 86 -6.94 2.63 14.01
C LYS A 86 -7.64 1.59 14.87
N GLU A 87 -8.90 1.33 14.61
CA GLU A 87 -9.64 0.30 15.35
C GLU A 87 -9.05 -1.08 15.10
N ARG A 88 -8.41 -1.27 13.97
CA ARG A 88 -7.79 -2.55 13.61
C ARG A 88 -6.32 -2.61 13.95
N ASN A 89 -5.84 -1.65 14.71
CA ASN A 89 -4.46 -1.61 15.22
C ASN A 89 -3.39 -1.53 14.15
N VAL A 90 -3.70 -0.85 13.05
CA VAL A 90 -2.73 -0.61 12.01
C VAL A 90 -1.73 0.43 12.50
N ARG A 91 -0.45 0.22 12.21
CA ARG A 91 0.59 1.16 12.60
C ARG A 91 0.68 2.28 11.56
N PHE A 92 0.68 3.51 12.04
CA PHE A 92 0.80 4.69 11.19
C PHE A 92 2.23 5.17 11.20
N PHE A 93 2.81 5.28 10.00
CA PHE A 93 4.15 5.81 9.84
C PHE A 93 4.12 7.34 9.80
N LYS A 94 3.15 7.91 9.08
CA LYS A 94 2.90 9.34 9.08
C LYS A 94 1.44 9.56 9.41
N SER A 95 1.17 10.44 10.37
CA SER A 95 -0.19 10.75 10.75
C SER A 95 -0.96 11.41 9.62
N PRO A 96 -2.28 11.26 9.57
CA PRO A 96 -3.08 11.93 8.56
C PRO A 96 -2.90 13.43 8.62
N ARG A 97 -2.84 14.06 7.47
CA ARG A 97 -2.73 15.51 7.40
C ARG A 97 -3.26 16.04 6.07
N GLU A 98 -3.59 17.35 6.10
CA GLU A 98 -4.06 18.05 4.91
C GLU A 98 -2.90 18.35 4.00
N GLU A 99 -3.14 18.17 2.71
CA GLU A 99 -2.21 18.55 1.68
C GLU A 99 -2.95 19.40 0.66
N THR A 100 -2.22 19.98 -0.28
CA THR A 100 -2.87 20.81 -1.29
C THR A 100 -3.85 20.01 -2.14
N PHE A 101 -3.57 18.73 -2.35
CA PHE A 101 -4.42 17.85 -3.18
C PHE A 101 -5.55 17.18 -2.39
N GLY A 102 -5.53 17.25 -1.08
CA GLY A 102 -6.52 16.57 -0.25
C GLY A 102 -5.93 16.14 1.07
N LYS A 103 -6.14 14.87 1.45
CA LYS A 103 -5.64 14.34 2.70
C LYS A 103 -4.77 13.13 2.45
N HIS A 104 -3.81 12.89 3.33
CA HIS A 104 -2.80 11.87 3.10
C HIS A 104 -2.33 11.26 4.41
N THR A 105 -2.03 9.97 4.40
CA THR A 105 -1.40 9.27 5.52
C THR A 105 -0.56 8.14 4.97
N ILE A 106 0.35 7.62 5.79
CA ILE A 106 1.16 6.45 5.43
C ILE A 106 1.09 5.47 6.57
N VAL A 107 0.76 4.23 6.26
CA VAL A 107 0.68 3.15 7.25
C VAL A 107 1.71 2.08 6.93
N GLN A 108 1.86 1.13 7.83
CA GLN A 108 2.80 0.02 7.66
C GLN A 108 2.06 -1.30 7.65
N ASP A 109 2.52 -2.20 6.78
CA ASP A 109 2.01 -3.56 6.81
C ASP A 109 2.77 -4.38 7.86
N PRO A 110 2.44 -5.68 8.06
CA PRO A 110 3.10 -6.47 9.10
C PRO A 110 4.62 -6.60 8.93
N ASP A 111 5.12 -6.48 7.72
CA ASP A 111 6.56 -6.54 7.47
C ASP A 111 7.21 -5.17 7.48
N GLY A 112 6.44 -4.12 7.77
CA GLY A 112 6.98 -2.77 7.81
C GLY A 112 6.99 -2.06 6.48
N HIS A 113 6.41 -2.65 5.43
CA HIS A 113 6.30 -1.96 4.15
C HIS A 113 5.40 -0.75 4.30
N LEU A 114 5.79 0.35 3.67
CA LEU A 114 5.02 1.58 3.75
C LEU A 114 3.93 1.60 2.69
N ILE A 115 2.77 2.03 3.08
CA ILE A 115 1.58 2.10 2.22
C ILE A 115 1.04 3.52 2.31
N SER A 116 0.96 4.19 1.17
CA SER A 116 0.43 5.55 1.08
C SER A 116 -1.07 5.48 0.82
N ILE A 117 -1.84 6.28 1.55
CA ILE A 117 -3.29 6.33 1.37
C ILE A 117 -3.69 7.79 1.24
N ALA A 118 -4.42 8.11 0.17
CA ALA A 118 -4.76 9.49 -0.14
C ALA A 118 -6.21 9.65 -0.53
N GLU A 119 -6.79 10.76 -0.08
CA GLU A 119 -8.08 11.22 -0.55
C GLU A 119 -7.82 12.46 -1.39
N ILE A 120 -8.22 12.43 -2.65
CA ILE A 120 -8.00 13.55 -3.56
C ILE A 120 -9.27 14.39 -3.60
N LYS A 121 -9.18 15.61 -3.14
CA LYS A 121 -10.34 16.50 -3.12
C LYS A 121 -10.45 17.33 -4.35
N SER A 122 -9.32 17.74 -4.90
CA SER A 122 -9.38 18.49 -6.16
C SER A 122 -9.46 17.52 -7.29
N LYS A 123 -10.16 17.90 -8.33
CA LYS A 123 -10.22 17.11 -9.51
C LYS A 123 -8.82 17.07 -10.09
N PRO A 124 -8.20 15.91 -10.21
CA PRO A 124 -6.84 15.87 -10.74
C PRO A 124 -6.87 16.26 -12.21
N SER A 125 -5.86 17.00 -12.60
CA SER A 125 -5.67 17.31 -14.00
C SER A 125 -5.10 16.07 -14.69
N GLU A 126 -4.97 16.17 -15.99
CA GLU A 126 -4.31 15.11 -16.75
C GLU A 126 -2.91 14.87 -16.25
N GLU A 127 -2.32 15.91 -15.71
CA GLU A 127 -0.98 15.82 -15.19
C GLU A 127 -0.99 15.51 -13.71
N PHE A 128 -1.95 14.74 -13.31
CA PHE A 128 -2.13 14.38 -11.93
C PHE A 128 -0.79 14.12 -11.27
N ASP A 129 -0.57 14.81 -10.19
CA ASP A 129 0.71 14.84 -9.57
C ASP A 129 0.91 13.67 -8.62
N LEU A 130 1.43 12.59 -9.16
CA LEU A 130 1.74 11.44 -8.32
C LEU A 130 2.81 11.75 -7.30
N LEU A 131 3.66 12.74 -7.59
CA LEU A 131 4.67 13.14 -6.62
C LEU A 131 4.02 13.71 -5.38
N GLY A 132 2.92 14.42 -5.54
CA GLY A 132 2.18 14.92 -4.39
C GLY A 132 1.64 13.78 -3.54
N LEU A 133 1.16 12.74 -4.18
CA LEU A 133 0.67 11.58 -3.45
C LEU A 133 1.77 10.89 -2.67
N LEU A 134 2.97 10.92 -3.18
CA LEU A 134 4.09 10.29 -2.50
C LEU A 134 4.66 11.13 -1.39
N GLY A 135 4.09 12.32 -1.17
CA GLY A 135 4.53 13.15 -0.07
C GLY A 135 5.87 13.79 -0.30
N ALA A 136 6.12 14.19 -1.51
CA ALA A 136 7.38 14.79 -1.87
C ALA A 136 7.54 16.21 -1.37
N GLU A 137 6.57 16.77 -0.73
CA GLU A 137 6.67 18.12 -0.23
C GLU A 137 7.66 18.26 0.89
#